data_910f3c99f6a02a1c07aa812cb2710a93
#
_entry.id   910f3c99f6a02a1c07aa812cb2710a93
#
_cell.length_a   1.000
_cell.length_b   1.000
_cell.length_c   1.000
_cell.angle_alpha   90.00
_cell.angle_beta   90.00
_cell.angle_gamma   90.00
#
_symmetry.space_group_name_H-M   'P 1'
#
loop_
_entity.id
_entity.type
_entity.pdbx_description
1 polymer ?
#
loop_
_entity_poly.entity_id
_entity_poly.type
_entity_poly.pdbx_seq_one_letter_code
_entity_poly.pdbx_strand_id
1 'polypeptide(L)'
;KYGLIRDPIFFEWLEQNMTKLLARDPDVLNEAIRRSCMNKAEVVAADERESGVRALLNLGHTFAHAIENGMGYGVWLHGEAVAAGTLLAAELSQRMHLISTAEVGRIRKIYLQAGLPVVAPDLGVEKYLHLMGMDKKVEGGKMRFVLLKRIGEAVIHAEVPAAVLTGTLVECIVNA
;
A
#
# COMPACT_ATOMS: atom_id res chain seq x y z
N LYS A 1 -0.64 3.40 -6.63
CA LYS A 1 -1.54 2.34 -6.16
C LYS A 1 -2.10 1.49 -7.31
N TYR A 2 -2.76 2.08 -8.34
CA TYR A 2 -3.39 1.33 -9.43
C TYR A 2 -2.41 0.44 -10.20
N GLY A 3 -1.20 0.94 -10.46
CA GLY A 3 -0.13 0.16 -11.06
C GLY A 3 0.27 -1.07 -10.24
N LEU A 4 0.13 -1.00 -8.92
CA LEU A 4 0.45 -2.11 -8.02
C LEU A 4 -0.67 -3.17 -7.96
N ILE A 5 -1.94 -2.74 -7.95
CA ILE A 5 -3.06 -3.66 -7.69
C ILE A 5 -3.64 -4.29 -8.95
N ARG A 6 -3.42 -3.70 -10.15
CA ARG A 6 -4.08 -4.20 -11.37
C ARG A 6 -3.44 -3.85 -12.72
N ASP A 7 -2.59 -2.82 -12.80
CA ASP A 7 -2.08 -2.29 -14.08
C ASP A 7 -0.55 -2.21 -14.07
N PRO A 8 0.15 -3.34 -14.31
CA PRO A 8 1.61 -3.38 -14.30
C PRO A 8 2.22 -2.48 -15.38
N ILE A 9 1.55 -2.30 -16.53
CA ILE A 9 2.02 -1.40 -17.60
C ILE A 9 1.99 0.06 -17.12
N PHE A 10 0.97 0.42 -16.31
CA PHE A 10 0.93 1.75 -15.71
C PHE A 10 2.03 1.92 -14.65
N PHE A 11 2.36 0.87 -13.90
CA PHE A 11 3.48 0.93 -12.95
C PHE A 11 4.81 1.20 -13.67
N GLU A 12 5.12 0.46 -14.74
CA GLU A 12 6.31 0.65 -15.56
C GLU A 12 6.34 2.04 -16.20
N TRP A 13 5.22 2.50 -16.69
CA TRP A 13 5.11 3.85 -17.25
C TRP A 13 5.40 4.92 -16.18
N LEU A 14 4.93 4.75 -14.94
CA LEU A 14 5.23 5.65 -13.83
C LEU A 14 6.73 5.65 -13.49
N GLU A 15 7.38 4.49 -13.47
CA GLU A 15 8.84 4.41 -13.26
C GLU A 15 9.62 5.23 -14.28
N GLN A 16 9.19 5.20 -15.54
CA GLN A 16 9.85 5.91 -16.65
C GLN A 16 9.56 7.42 -16.66
N ASN A 17 8.43 7.85 -16.12
CA ASN A 17 7.94 9.22 -16.24
C ASN A 17 7.94 9.99 -14.91
N MET A 18 8.42 9.42 -13.80
CA MET A 18 8.34 10.06 -12.48
C MET A 18 8.99 11.45 -12.45
N THR A 19 10.14 11.62 -13.08
CA THR A 19 10.83 12.93 -13.14
C THR A 19 9.96 14.00 -13.84
N LYS A 20 9.28 13.64 -14.94
CA LYS A 20 8.38 14.56 -15.65
C LYS A 20 7.13 14.85 -14.83
N LEU A 21 6.59 13.85 -14.11
CA LEU A 21 5.45 14.03 -13.20
C LEU A 21 5.79 15.05 -12.10
N LEU A 22 6.96 14.94 -11.49
CA LEU A 22 7.44 15.87 -10.46
C LEU A 22 7.71 17.27 -11.03
N ALA A 23 8.15 17.37 -12.28
CA ALA A 23 8.29 18.61 -13.01
C ALA A 23 6.93 19.21 -13.45
N ARG A 24 5.80 18.52 -13.17
CA ARG A 24 4.44 18.91 -13.55
C ARG A 24 4.25 19.08 -15.05
N ASP A 25 4.92 18.24 -15.85
CA ASP A 25 4.70 18.16 -17.29
C ASP A 25 3.21 17.91 -17.58
N PRO A 26 2.52 18.80 -18.33
CA PRO A 26 1.07 18.72 -18.49
C PRO A 26 0.59 17.45 -19.16
N ASP A 27 1.31 16.97 -20.17
CA ASP A 27 0.90 15.79 -20.94
C ASP A 27 1.06 14.52 -20.10
N VAL A 28 2.17 14.44 -19.36
CA VAL A 28 2.45 13.32 -18.47
C VAL A 28 1.48 13.31 -17.27
N LEU A 29 1.17 14.47 -16.70
CA LEU A 29 0.15 14.59 -15.65
C LEU A 29 -1.23 14.16 -16.14
N ASN A 30 -1.66 14.64 -17.31
CA ASN A 30 -2.95 14.27 -17.90
C ASN A 30 -3.04 12.76 -18.10
N GLU A 31 -1.99 12.13 -18.62
CA GLU A 31 -1.96 10.67 -18.82
C GLU A 31 -2.03 9.91 -17.48
N ALA A 32 -1.28 10.35 -16.45
CA ALA A 32 -1.32 9.74 -15.12
C ALA A 32 -2.72 9.85 -14.49
N ILE A 33 -3.36 11.01 -14.60
CA ILE A 33 -4.72 11.25 -14.12
C ILE A 33 -5.71 10.37 -14.88
N ARG A 34 -5.65 10.38 -16.22
CA ARG A 34 -6.53 9.59 -17.08
C ARG A 34 -6.47 8.11 -16.72
N ARG A 35 -5.27 7.51 -16.66
CA ARG A 35 -5.09 6.10 -16.30
C ARG A 35 -5.57 5.81 -14.88
N SER A 36 -5.30 6.70 -13.94
CA SER A 36 -5.77 6.54 -12.55
C SER A 36 -7.29 6.54 -12.45
N CYS A 37 -7.95 7.47 -13.14
CA CYS A 37 -9.42 7.55 -13.19
C CYS A 37 -10.04 6.32 -13.87
N MET A 38 -9.47 5.87 -15.00
CA MET A 38 -9.94 4.66 -15.70
C MET A 38 -9.82 3.42 -14.82
N ASN A 39 -8.65 3.19 -14.22
CA ASN A 39 -8.42 2.07 -13.30
C ASN A 39 -9.41 2.09 -12.13
N LYS A 40 -9.67 3.27 -11.54
CA LYS A 40 -10.65 3.39 -10.46
C LYS A 40 -12.07 3.10 -10.95
N ALA A 41 -12.47 3.66 -12.07
CA ALA A 41 -13.81 3.49 -12.62
C ALA A 41 -14.09 2.01 -12.91
N GLU A 42 -13.16 1.29 -13.51
CA GLU A 42 -13.30 -0.14 -13.80
C GLU A 42 -13.42 -1.00 -12.53
N VAL A 43 -12.62 -0.69 -11.48
CA VAL A 43 -12.73 -1.40 -10.20
C VAL A 43 -14.08 -1.14 -9.53
N VAL A 44 -14.55 0.11 -9.53
CA VAL A 44 -15.84 0.48 -8.94
C VAL A 44 -17.01 -0.11 -9.73
N ALA A 45 -16.94 -0.11 -11.08
CA ALA A 45 -17.97 -0.73 -11.93
C ALA A 45 -18.05 -2.25 -11.73
N ALA A 46 -16.92 -2.91 -11.48
CA ALA A 46 -16.89 -4.35 -11.22
C ALA A 46 -17.40 -4.72 -9.81
N ASP A 47 -17.38 -3.80 -8.86
CA ASP A 47 -17.80 -4.04 -7.47
C ASP A 47 -18.28 -2.73 -6.81
N GLU A 48 -19.52 -2.35 -7.14
CA GLU A 48 -20.13 -1.12 -6.63
C GLU A 48 -20.30 -1.12 -5.10
N ARG A 49 -20.58 -2.30 -4.52
CA ARG A 49 -20.90 -2.46 -3.08
C ARG A 49 -19.70 -2.77 -2.18
N GLU A 50 -18.47 -2.79 -2.74
CA GLU A 50 -17.24 -3.11 -1.99
C GLU A 50 -17.28 -4.48 -1.28
N SER A 51 -17.87 -5.47 -1.93
CA SER A 51 -17.96 -6.85 -1.42
C SER A 51 -16.78 -7.75 -1.85
N GLY A 52 -15.93 -7.29 -2.76
CA GLY A 52 -14.87 -8.10 -3.35
C GLY A 52 -13.69 -7.27 -3.88
N VAL A 53 -13.60 -7.14 -5.21
CA VAL A 53 -12.43 -6.55 -5.88
C VAL A 53 -12.17 -5.08 -5.51
N ARG A 54 -13.19 -4.33 -5.14
CA ARG A 54 -13.04 -2.93 -4.74
C ARG A 54 -12.23 -2.78 -3.45
N ALA A 55 -12.24 -3.78 -2.56
CA ALA A 55 -11.42 -3.77 -1.36
C ALA A 55 -9.91 -3.73 -1.66
N LEU A 56 -9.47 -4.13 -2.87
CA LEU A 56 -8.06 -4.00 -3.31
C LEU A 56 -7.59 -2.55 -3.37
N LEU A 57 -8.50 -1.57 -3.52
CA LEU A 57 -8.18 -0.14 -3.45
C LEU A 57 -7.61 0.27 -2.09
N ASN A 58 -7.79 -0.56 -1.07
CA ASN A 58 -7.28 -0.35 0.28
C ASN A 58 -5.87 -0.95 0.51
N LEU A 59 -5.08 -1.20 -0.56
CA LEU A 59 -3.66 -1.56 -0.39
C LEU A 59 -2.96 -0.55 0.53
N GLY A 60 -2.32 -1.06 1.60
CA GLY A 60 -1.62 -0.25 2.60
C GLY A 60 -2.50 0.39 3.68
N HIS A 61 -3.84 0.41 3.55
CA HIS A 61 -4.71 1.17 4.46
C HIS A 61 -4.77 0.62 5.88
N THR A 62 -4.65 -0.68 6.09
CA THR A 62 -4.61 -1.27 7.45
C THR A 62 -3.44 -0.70 8.26
N PHE A 63 -2.27 -0.59 7.65
CA PHE A 63 -1.11 0.04 8.27
C PHE A 63 -1.24 1.56 8.34
N ALA A 64 -1.78 2.19 7.29
CA ALA A 64 -1.97 3.64 7.24
C ALA A 64 -2.89 4.13 8.37
N HIS A 65 -4.00 3.47 8.62
CA HIS A 65 -4.90 3.81 9.73
C HIS A 65 -4.20 3.66 11.09
N ALA A 66 -3.35 2.64 11.26
CA ALA A 66 -2.56 2.50 12.47
C ALA A 66 -1.55 3.67 12.63
N ILE A 67 -0.91 4.10 11.55
CA ILE A 67 -0.02 5.26 11.53
C ILE A 67 -0.78 6.53 11.92
N GLU A 68 -1.89 6.83 11.23
CA GLU A 68 -2.69 8.03 11.49
C GLU A 68 -3.20 8.10 12.93
N ASN A 69 -3.76 6.98 13.43
CA ASN A 69 -4.24 6.90 14.80
C ASN A 69 -3.12 6.94 15.84
N GLY A 70 -1.98 6.32 15.54
CA GLY A 70 -0.86 6.21 16.47
C GLY A 70 -0.04 7.48 16.61
N MET A 71 0.10 8.26 15.52
CA MET A 71 0.80 9.54 15.49
C MET A 71 -0.04 10.71 15.96
N GLY A 72 -1.37 10.58 15.91
CA GLY A 72 -2.31 11.66 16.17
C GLY A 72 -2.74 12.40 14.89
N TYR A 73 -3.93 12.98 14.97
CA TYR A 73 -4.59 13.59 13.80
C TYR A 73 -3.76 14.76 13.25
N GLY A 74 -3.50 14.75 11.95
CA GLY A 74 -2.83 15.85 11.24
C GLY A 74 -1.30 15.83 11.29
N VAL A 75 -0.67 14.89 11.99
CA VAL A 75 0.79 14.74 12.01
C VAL A 75 1.30 14.14 10.70
N TRP A 76 0.60 13.13 10.18
CA TRP A 76 0.83 12.56 8.86
C TRP A 76 -0.36 12.85 7.96
N LEU A 77 -0.08 13.23 6.72
CA LEU A 77 -1.12 13.31 5.70
C LEU A 77 -1.57 11.89 5.34
N HIS A 78 -2.86 11.71 5.05
CA HIS A 78 -3.41 10.41 4.65
C HIS A 78 -2.61 9.73 3.53
N GLY A 79 -2.23 10.49 2.51
CA GLY A 79 -1.43 9.96 1.39
C GLY A 79 -0.02 9.50 1.81
N GLU A 80 0.60 10.15 2.78
CA GLU A 80 1.89 9.77 3.35
C GLU A 80 1.76 8.46 4.15
N ALA A 81 0.75 8.37 5.01
CA ALA A 81 0.46 7.16 5.77
C ALA A 81 0.17 5.97 4.83
N VAL A 82 -0.61 6.18 3.77
CA VAL A 82 -0.87 5.15 2.75
C VAL A 82 0.39 4.77 1.99
N ALA A 83 1.30 5.70 1.74
CA ALA A 83 2.57 5.41 1.09
C ALA A 83 3.43 4.47 1.95
N ALA A 84 3.70 4.85 3.21
CA ALA A 84 4.43 4.00 4.14
C ALA A 84 3.73 2.66 4.38
N GLY A 85 2.39 2.67 4.54
CA GLY A 85 1.58 1.47 4.69
C GLY A 85 1.62 0.54 3.47
N THR A 86 1.77 1.09 2.27
CA THR A 86 1.95 0.28 1.04
C THR A 86 3.29 -0.43 1.04
N LEU A 87 4.35 0.22 1.54
CA LEU A 87 5.66 -0.43 1.69
C LEU A 87 5.59 -1.56 2.73
N LEU A 88 4.93 -1.35 3.87
CA LEU A 88 4.71 -2.41 4.86
C LEU A 88 3.92 -3.59 4.27
N ALA A 89 2.89 -3.32 3.45
CA ALA A 89 2.14 -4.36 2.76
C ALA A 89 2.99 -5.11 1.72
N ALA A 90 3.91 -4.43 1.03
CA ALA A 90 4.83 -5.05 0.09
C ALA A 90 5.88 -5.94 0.81
N GLU A 91 6.47 -5.45 1.91
CA GLU A 91 7.38 -6.24 2.75
C GLU A 91 6.67 -7.48 3.34
N LEU A 92 5.44 -7.31 3.83
CA LEU A 92 4.63 -8.43 4.30
C LEU A 92 4.35 -9.44 3.18
N SER A 93 4.03 -8.96 1.97
CA SER A 93 3.83 -9.81 0.79
C SER A 93 5.08 -10.62 0.44
N GLN A 94 6.27 -10.00 0.56
CA GLN A 94 7.55 -10.67 0.31
C GLN A 94 7.83 -11.75 1.36
N ARG A 95 7.58 -11.48 2.64
CA ARG A 95 7.73 -12.47 3.72
C ARG A 95 6.73 -13.62 3.64
N MET A 96 5.58 -13.36 3.03
CA MET A 96 4.60 -14.39 2.67
C MET A 96 4.96 -15.12 1.38
N HIS A 97 6.13 -14.85 0.78
CA HIS A 97 6.61 -15.44 -0.48
C HIS A 97 5.68 -15.18 -1.69
N LEU A 98 4.92 -14.09 -1.66
CA LEU A 98 4.02 -13.72 -2.75
C LEU A 98 4.72 -12.89 -3.83
N ILE A 99 5.65 -12.01 -3.42
CA ILE A 99 6.47 -11.19 -4.33
C ILE A 99 7.96 -11.34 -4.00
N SER A 100 8.79 -10.99 -4.94
CA SER A 100 10.25 -11.02 -4.79
C SER A 100 10.79 -9.77 -4.08
N THR A 101 11.97 -9.87 -3.47
CA THR A 101 12.73 -8.73 -2.94
C THR A 101 13.01 -7.67 -4.02
N ALA A 102 13.21 -8.09 -5.28
CA ALA A 102 13.43 -7.16 -6.39
C ALA A 102 12.18 -6.30 -6.67
N GLU A 103 10.97 -6.90 -6.58
CA GLU A 103 9.72 -6.14 -6.72
C GLU A 103 9.51 -5.14 -5.58
N VAL A 104 9.80 -5.53 -4.34
CA VAL A 104 9.80 -4.59 -3.19
C VAL A 104 10.77 -3.45 -3.43
N GLY A 105 11.97 -3.74 -3.92
CA GLY A 105 12.97 -2.73 -4.27
C GLY A 105 12.47 -1.74 -5.34
N ARG A 106 11.77 -2.21 -6.38
CA ARG A 106 11.15 -1.36 -7.40
C ARG A 106 10.07 -0.45 -6.80
N ILE A 107 9.20 -1.01 -5.96
CA ILE A 107 8.15 -0.25 -5.28
C ILE A 107 8.77 0.83 -4.40
N ARG A 108 9.74 0.48 -3.58
CA ARG A 108 10.46 1.43 -2.71
C ARG A 108 11.10 2.55 -3.53
N LYS A 109 11.76 2.21 -4.63
CA LYS A 109 12.45 3.17 -5.50
C LYS A 109 11.48 4.22 -6.07
N ILE A 110 10.35 3.80 -6.62
CA ILE A 110 9.38 4.74 -7.23
C ILE A 110 8.75 5.65 -6.17
N TYR A 111 8.50 5.16 -4.95
CA TYR A 111 7.98 5.97 -3.85
C TYR A 111 9.03 7.00 -3.38
N LEU A 112 10.28 6.61 -3.24
CA LEU A 112 11.39 7.53 -2.94
C LEU A 112 11.53 8.61 -4.01
N GLN A 113 11.50 8.24 -5.30
CA GLN A 113 11.54 9.19 -6.41
C GLN A 113 10.37 10.17 -6.37
N ALA A 114 9.20 9.72 -5.93
CA ALA A 114 8.01 10.57 -5.78
C ALA A 114 8.07 11.49 -4.54
N GLY A 115 9.12 11.40 -3.71
CA GLY A 115 9.22 12.15 -2.45
C GLY A 115 8.26 11.66 -1.36
N LEU A 116 7.77 10.42 -1.48
CA LEU A 116 6.84 9.83 -0.53
C LEU A 116 7.59 9.07 0.58
N PRO A 117 7.04 9.01 1.81
CA PRO A 117 7.60 8.20 2.88
C PRO A 117 7.67 6.73 2.50
N VAL A 118 8.82 6.11 2.74
CA VAL A 118 9.06 4.68 2.51
C VAL A 118 9.37 3.93 3.81
N VAL A 119 9.35 4.64 4.91
CA VAL A 119 9.57 4.14 6.26
C VAL A 119 8.37 4.53 7.11
N ALA A 120 7.86 3.58 7.87
CA ALA A 120 6.78 3.82 8.81
C ALA A 120 7.32 4.39 10.12
N PRO A 121 6.59 5.28 10.82
CA PRO A 121 7.04 5.83 12.09
C PRO A 121 7.13 4.74 13.16
N ASP A 122 8.09 4.85 14.05
CA ASP A 122 8.21 3.93 15.19
C ASP A 122 7.15 4.24 16.25
N LEU A 123 6.10 3.44 16.25
CA LEU A 123 5.06 3.43 17.30
C LEU A 123 5.26 2.27 18.28
N GLY A 124 6.23 1.41 18.04
CA GLY A 124 6.34 0.11 18.68
C GLY A 124 5.39 -0.94 18.12
N VAL A 125 5.86 -2.18 18.05
CA VAL A 125 5.11 -3.31 17.44
C VAL A 125 3.76 -3.54 18.11
N GLU A 126 3.72 -3.54 19.45
CA GLU A 126 2.49 -3.78 20.20
C GLU A 126 1.40 -2.74 19.90
N LYS A 127 1.80 -1.47 19.77
CA LYS A 127 0.87 -0.40 19.43
C LYS A 127 0.33 -0.54 18.01
N TYR A 128 1.19 -0.92 17.04
CA TYR A 128 0.71 -1.26 15.69
C TYR A 128 -0.34 -2.37 15.70
N LEU A 129 -0.03 -3.49 16.34
CA LEU A 129 -0.94 -4.64 16.43
C LEU A 129 -2.25 -4.26 17.09
N HIS A 130 -2.23 -3.48 18.18
CA HIS A 130 -3.41 -2.99 18.87
C HIS A 130 -4.28 -2.11 17.95
N LEU A 131 -3.67 -1.12 17.30
CA LEU A 131 -4.39 -0.17 16.44
C LEU A 131 -4.96 -0.84 15.19
N MET A 132 -4.24 -1.78 14.59
CA MET A 132 -4.75 -2.58 13.46
C MET A 132 -5.91 -3.49 13.89
N GLY A 133 -5.87 -4.06 15.10
CA GLY A 133 -6.95 -4.88 15.64
C GLY A 133 -8.24 -4.10 15.93
N MET A 134 -8.16 -2.80 16.15
CA MET A 134 -9.31 -1.91 16.32
C MET A 134 -9.94 -1.44 14.99
N ASP A 135 -9.28 -1.63 13.86
CA ASP A 135 -9.83 -1.27 12.55
C ASP A 135 -11.09 -2.10 12.25
N LYS A 136 -12.18 -1.45 11.81
CA LYS A 136 -13.49 -2.05 11.51
C LYS A 136 -13.46 -3.16 10.44
N LYS A 137 -12.31 -3.43 9.84
CA LYS A 137 -12.09 -4.49 8.84
C LYS A 137 -11.80 -5.87 9.44
N VAL A 138 -11.96 -6.03 10.75
CA VAL A 138 -11.91 -7.33 11.42
C VAL A 138 -13.26 -8.03 11.24
N GLU A 139 -13.46 -8.71 10.12
CA GLU A 139 -14.60 -9.62 9.94
C GLU A 139 -14.31 -10.96 10.63
N GLY A 140 -15.16 -11.33 11.58
CA GLY A 140 -15.05 -12.61 12.29
C GLY A 140 -13.80 -12.76 13.17
N GLY A 141 -13.22 -11.65 13.67
CA GLY A 141 -12.03 -11.68 14.53
C GLY A 141 -10.70 -11.86 13.77
N LYS A 142 -10.69 -11.90 12.45
CA LYS A 142 -9.47 -12.01 11.62
C LYS A 142 -9.17 -10.71 10.92
N MET A 143 -7.93 -10.22 11.03
CA MET A 143 -7.45 -9.08 10.25
C MET A 143 -7.35 -9.45 8.78
N ARG A 144 -7.86 -8.59 7.90
CA ARG A 144 -7.76 -8.76 6.44
C ARG A 144 -6.76 -7.76 5.87
N PHE A 145 -5.79 -8.27 5.13
CA PHE A 145 -4.77 -7.46 4.46
C PHE A 145 -4.97 -7.51 2.95
N VAL A 146 -4.75 -6.38 2.29
CA VAL A 146 -4.52 -6.37 0.85
C VAL A 146 -3.02 -6.54 0.65
N LEU A 147 -2.62 -7.64 0.02
CA LEU A 147 -1.24 -7.99 -0.28
C LEU A 147 -1.03 -8.09 -1.79
N LEU A 148 0.23 -8.01 -2.21
CA LEU A 148 0.61 -8.13 -3.62
C LEU A 148 0.98 -9.58 -3.93
N LYS A 149 0.46 -10.12 -5.03
CA LYS A 149 0.91 -11.41 -5.63
C LYS A 149 2.02 -11.19 -6.65
N ARG A 150 2.07 -10.00 -7.24
CA ARG A 150 3.09 -9.42 -8.12
C ARG A 150 2.75 -7.96 -8.34
N ILE A 151 3.66 -7.19 -8.92
CA ILE A 151 3.31 -5.84 -9.40
C ILE A 151 2.20 -5.97 -10.46
N GLY A 152 1.08 -5.28 -10.22
CA GLY A 152 -0.11 -5.34 -11.06
C GLY A 152 -1.16 -6.38 -10.63
N GLU A 153 -0.93 -7.11 -9.55
CA GLU A 153 -1.94 -8.04 -9.02
C GLU A 153 -1.93 -8.06 -7.49
N ALA A 154 -3.06 -7.73 -6.88
CA ALA A 154 -3.27 -7.78 -5.44
C ALA A 154 -4.33 -8.80 -5.05
N VAL A 155 -4.30 -9.23 -3.80
CA VAL A 155 -5.23 -10.21 -3.21
C VAL A 155 -5.59 -9.80 -1.79
N ILE A 156 -6.79 -10.18 -1.34
CA ILE A 156 -7.19 -10.07 0.06
C ILE A 156 -6.73 -11.33 0.78
N HIS A 157 -5.95 -11.15 1.83
CA HIS A 157 -5.41 -12.24 2.64
C HIS A 157 -5.92 -12.11 4.09
N ALA A 158 -6.65 -13.12 4.57
CA ALA A 158 -7.21 -13.15 5.93
C ALA A 158 -6.39 -14.00 6.92
N GLU A 159 -5.41 -14.76 6.41
CA GLU A 159 -4.65 -15.73 7.20
C GLU A 159 -3.16 -15.39 7.20
N VAL A 160 -2.83 -14.19 7.69
CA VAL A 160 -1.44 -13.79 7.89
C VAL A 160 -0.97 -14.34 9.25
N PRO A 161 0.08 -15.17 9.28
CA PRO A 161 0.63 -15.67 10.53
C PRO A 161 1.13 -14.52 11.41
N ALA A 162 0.76 -14.50 12.69
CA ALA A 162 1.12 -13.45 13.62
C ALA A 162 2.65 -13.22 13.70
N ALA A 163 3.44 -14.30 13.65
CA ALA A 163 4.91 -14.21 13.65
C ALA A 163 5.45 -13.48 12.42
N VAL A 164 4.84 -13.68 11.22
CA VAL A 164 5.26 -13.01 9.99
C VAL A 164 4.90 -11.52 10.05
N LEU A 165 3.70 -11.18 10.53
CA LEU A 165 3.29 -9.78 10.71
C LEU A 165 4.19 -9.07 11.72
N THR A 166 4.42 -9.68 12.89
CA THR A 166 5.32 -9.14 13.92
C THR A 166 6.72 -8.93 13.39
N GLY A 167 7.30 -9.93 12.70
CA GLY A 167 8.61 -9.83 12.08
C GLY A 167 8.69 -8.70 11.03
N THR A 168 7.63 -8.50 10.24
CA THR A 168 7.56 -7.38 9.29
C THR A 168 7.61 -6.03 10.01
N LEU A 169 6.82 -5.88 11.08
CA LEU A 169 6.80 -4.65 11.85
C LEU A 169 8.17 -4.38 12.52
N VAL A 170 8.75 -5.39 13.19
CA VAL A 170 10.08 -5.25 13.83
C VAL A 170 11.13 -4.72 12.85
N GLU A 171 11.22 -5.31 11.66
CA GLU A 171 12.28 -4.91 10.72
C GLU A 171 11.98 -3.59 9.99
N CYS A 172 10.71 -3.27 9.75
CA CYS A 172 10.37 -2.09 8.96
C CYS A 172 10.16 -0.81 9.78
N ILE A 173 9.96 -0.92 11.10
CA ILE A 173 9.77 0.26 11.98
C ILE A 173 10.95 0.51 12.93
N VAL A 174 11.69 -0.52 13.33
CA VAL A 174 12.78 -0.41 14.30
C VAL A 174 14.16 -0.28 13.62
N ASN A 175 14.31 -0.83 12.41
CA ASN A 175 15.57 -0.83 11.66
C ASN A 175 15.57 0.19 10.49
N ALA A 176 14.70 1.18 10.54
CA ALA A 176 14.55 2.17 9.49
C ALA A 176 15.38 3.44 9.76
#